data_8f7e32840d91fd932472f35b8bf56377
#
_entry.id   8f7e32840d91fd932472f35b8bf56377
#
_cell.length_a   1.000
_cell.length_b   1.000
_cell.length_c   1.000
_cell.angle_alpha   90.00
_cell.angle_beta   90.00
_cell.angle_gamma   90.00
#
_symmetry.space_group_name_H-M   'P 1'
#
loop_
_entity.id
_entity.type
_entity.pdbx_description
1 polymer ?
#
loop_
_entity_poly.entity_id
_entity_poly.type
_entity_poly.pdbx_seq_one_letter_code
_entity_poly.pdbx_strand_id
1 'polypeptide(L)'
;MAGIHLYDYQLDAVRRMKNGCILRGGVGSGKSLTALSYYYLRQGGEEESLLGGTYFPMGDPPKDLYIITTAKKRDTLEWEGELSPFLLSTNPDVNLYQNKVVIDSWNNISKYKDITDAFFIFDEQRVVGSGTWVKSFLKIAKKNEWILLSATPGDTWEDYIPVFVANGFYRNRTEFKENHIIYTWVNGKYPKVDRYLNVGRLIRLRESILVDMDFKRKTISHHEDIYVKYDTEAYKYVGRLRWDPFKNEPITNASGLCYVWRRIVNSDISRQIALLELFEDHPKMIVFYNFDYELDILKTMFGRTEGVEVHYPYTIFAPHSYALFYMMYIFDRQMGV
;
A
#
# COMPACT_ATOMS: atom_id res chain seq x y z
N MET A 1 -11.84 -0.28 -30.44
CA MET A 1 -11.43 -0.20 -29.03
C MET A 1 -10.74 -1.51 -28.69
N ALA A 2 -9.61 -1.49 -28.01
CA ALA A 2 -9.02 -2.73 -27.51
C ALA A 2 -9.98 -3.31 -26.44
N GLY A 3 -10.47 -4.53 -26.63
CA GLY A 3 -11.39 -5.18 -25.72
C GLY A 3 -10.73 -5.41 -24.36
N ILE A 4 -11.52 -5.48 -23.29
CA ILE A 4 -11.04 -5.87 -21.96
C ILE A 4 -10.63 -7.34 -22.05
N HIS A 5 -9.43 -7.65 -21.58
CA HIS A 5 -8.95 -9.03 -21.54
C HIS A 5 -8.33 -9.33 -20.17
N LEU A 6 -9.08 -10.07 -19.35
CA LEU A 6 -8.61 -10.52 -18.05
C LEU A 6 -7.77 -11.79 -18.19
N TYR A 7 -6.73 -11.90 -17.37
CA TYR A 7 -6.06 -13.17 -17.14
C TYR A 7 -6.94 -14.13 -16.32
N ASP A 8 -6.70 -15.43 -16.45
CA ASP A 8 -7.48 -16.46 -15.74
C ASP A 8 -7.57 -16.23 -14.24
N TYR A 9 -6.48 -15.83 -13.58
CA TYR A 9 -6.46 -15.54 -12.15
C TYR A 9 -7.27 -14.30 -11.76
N GLN A 10 -7.40 -13.32 -12.67
CA GLN A 10 -8.24 -12.13 -12.47
C GLN A 10 -9.71 -12.50 -12.61
N LEU A 11 -10.05 -13.25 -13.64
CA LEU A 11 -11.42 -13.72 -13.87
C LEU A 11 -11.91 -14.62 -12.73
N ASP A 12 -11.07 -15.56 -12.26
CA ASP A 12 -11.37 -16.37 -11.09
C ASP A 12 -11.59 -15.51 -9.83
N ALA A 13 -10.76 -14.49 -9.62
CA ALA A 13 -10.96 -13.56 -8.52
C ALA A 13 -12.30 -12.81 -8.64
N VAL A 14 -12.64 -12.27 -9.82
CA VAL A 14 -13.92 -11.58 -10.07
C VAL A 14 -15.11 -12.49 -9.71
N ARG A 15 -15.09 -13.77 -10.13
CA ARG A 15 -16.14 -14.74 -9.84
C ARG A 15 -16.31 -15.04 -8.36
N ARG A 16 -15.24 -14.96 -7.57
CA ARG A 16 -15.24 -15.17 -6.10
C ARG A 16 -15.57 -13.91 -5.31
N MET A 17 -15.47 -12.73 -5.94
CA MET A 17 -15.76 -11.46 -5.26
C MET A 17 -17.23 -11.34 -4.87
N LYS A 18 -17.47 -10.64 -3.79
CA LYS A 18 -18.79 -10.30 -3.27
C LYS A 18 -18.74 -8.94 -2.57
N ASN A 19 -19.91 -8.36 -2.34
CA ASN A 19 -20.00 -7.13 -1.55
C ASN A 19 -19.31 -7.30 -0.19
N GLY A 20 -18.49 -6.32 0.20
CA GLY A 20 -17.77 -6.35 1.46
C GLY A 20 -16.46 -7.16 1.45
N CYS A 21 -16.01 -7.66 0.29
CA CYS A 21 -14.76 -8.41 0.20
C CYS A 21 -13.52 -7.51 0.17
N ILE A 22 -12.38 -8.13 0.50
CA ILE A 22 -11.05 -7.59 0.30
C ILE A 22 -10.41 -8.34 -0.87
N LEU A 23 -10.14 -7.66 -1.96
CA LEU A 23 -9.34 -8.20 -3.06
C LEU A 23 -7.85 -8.05 -2.73
N ARG A 24 -7.18 -9.17 -2.44
CA ARG A 24 -5.77 -9.21 -2.14
C ARG A 24 -4.96 -9.60 -3.37
N GLY A 25 -4.00 -8.76 -3.73
CA GLY A 25 -3.07 -9.04 -4.84
C GLY A 25 -1.81 -8.21 -4.71
N GLY A 26 -0.68 -8.75 -5.14
CA GLY A 26 0.60 -8.04 -5.15
C GLY A 26 0.58 -6.79 -6.03
N VAL A 27 1.63 -5.99 -5.96
CA VAL A 27 1.81 -4.86 -6.88
C VAL A 27 1.93 -5.40 -8.32
N GLY A 28 1.21 -4.78 -9.26
CA GLY A 28 1.18 -5.20 -10.66
C GLY A 28 0.27 -6.40 -10.97
N SER A 29 -0.53 -6.89 -9.99
CA SER A 29 -1.49 -7.98 -10.25
C SER A 29 -2.75 -7.54 -11.01
N GLY A 30 -2.94 -6.25 -11.28
CA GLY A 30 -4.13 -5.73 -11.97
C GLY A 30 -5.37 -5.63 -11.08
N LYS A 31 -5.21 -5.37 -9.77
CA LYS A 31 -6.32 -5.21 -8.83
C LYS A 31 -7.37 -4.19 -9.29
N SER A 32 -6.93 -3.06 -9.84
CA SER A 32 -7.81 -1.98 -10.30
C SER A 32 -8.73 -2.46 -11.42
N LEU A 33 -8.16 -3.10 -12.44
CA LEU A 33 -8.92 -3.70 -13.55
C LEU A 33 -9.87 -4.80 -13.06
N THR A 34 -9.42 -5.67 -12.15
CA THR A 34 -10.25 -6.73 -11.55
C THR A 34 -11.43 -6.15 -10.75
N ALA A 35 -11.21 -5.07 -10.00
CA ALA A 35 -12.24 -4.38 -9.23
C ALA A 35 -13.29 -3.72 -10.14
N LEU A 36 -12.87 -3.08 -11.21
CA LEU A 36 -13.78 -2.48 -12.21
C LEU A 36 -14.54 -3.57 -12.96
N SER A 37 -13.92 -4.71 -13.27
CA SER A 37 -14.60 -5.85 -13.88
C SER A 37 -15.70 -6.41 -12.95
N TYR A 38 -15.43 -6.46 -11.65
CA TYR A 38 -16.46 -6.85 -10.67
C TYR A 38 -17.61 -5.84 -10.65
N TYR A 39 -17.31 -4.53 -10.59
CA TYR A 39 -18.34 -3.48 -10.67
C TYR A 39 -19.14 -3.63 -11.97
N TYR A 40 -18.49 -3.78 -13.11
CA TYR A 40 -19.12 -3.95 -14.42
C TYR A 40 -20.12 -5.11 -14.44
N LEU A 41 -19.72 -6.31 -13.96
CA LEU A 41 -20.64 -7.45 -13.88
C LEU A 41 -21.80 -7.21 -12.90
N ARG A 42 -21.54 -6.54 -11.78
CA ARG A 42 -22.58 -6.19 -10.79
C ARG A 42 -23.60 -5.19 -11.34
N GLN A 43 -23.25 -4.42 -12.34
CA GLN A 43 -24.12 -3.45 -12.99
C GLN A 43 -24.75 -4.01 -14.30
N GLY A 44 -24.75 -5.31 -14.49
CA GLY A 44 -25.43 -5.95 -15.63
C GLY A 44 -24.56 -6.15 -16.88
N GLY A 45 -23.26 -5.95 -16.77
CA GLY A 45 -22.31 -6.32 -17.84
C GLY A 45 -22.16 -7.85 -17.96
N GLU A 46 -21.60 -8.31 -19.05
CA GLU A 46 -21.43 -9.70 -19.39
C GLU A 46 -19.97 -10.19 -19.32
N GLU A 47 -19.74 -11.38 -18.82
CA GLU A 47 -18.39 -11.97 -18.67
C GLU A 47 -17.66 -12.08 -20.00
N GLU A 48 -18.36 -12.31 -21.11
CA GLU A 48 -17.78 -12.39 -22.44
C GLU A 48 -16.99 -11.12 -22.82
N SER A 49 -17.47 -9.96 -22.39
CA SER A 49 -16.78 -8.68 -22.59
C SER A 49 -15.41 -8.61 -21.90
N LEU A 50 -15.22 -9.40 -20.84
CA LEU A 50 -13.97 -9.45 -20.07
C LEU A 50 -12.94 -10.43 -20.64
N LEU A 51 -13.31 -11.19 -21.66
CA LEU A 51 -12.48 -12.18 -22.32
C LEU A 51 -11.95 -11.73 -23.69
N GLY A 52 -12.02 -10.44 -23.99
CA GLY A 52 -11.64 -9.89 -25.28
C GLY A 52 -12.71 -10.05 -26.37
N GLY A 53 -13.92 -10.45 -26.01
CA GLY A 53 -15.08 -10.53 -26.89
C GLY A 53 -15.75 -9.19 -27.17
N THR A 54 -16.96 -9.25 -27.69
CA THR A 54 -17.79 -8.07 -27.92
C THR A 54 -18.12 -7.41 -26.58
N TYR A 55 -17.99 -6.07 -26.50
CA TYR A 55 -18.36 -5.33 -25.31
C TYR A 55 -19.89 -5.19 -25.22
N PHE A 56 -20.47 -5.72 -24.17
CA PHE A 56 -21.88 -5.53 -23.83
C PHE A 56 -22.01 -4.43 -22.76
N PRO A 57 -22.84 -3.42 -22.98
CA PRO A 57 -22.99 -2.33 -22.02
C PRO A 57 -23.60 -2.80 -20.70
N MET A 58 -23.30 -2.09 -19.62
CA MET A 58 -23.97 -2.26 -18.32
C MET A 58 -25.45 -1.89 -18.44
N GLY A 59 -26.25 -2.28 -17.44
CA GLY A 59 -27.64 -1.81 -17.27
C GLY A 59 -27.70 -0.28 -17.15
N ASP A 60 -28.84 0.32 -17.49
CA ASP A 60 -29.03 1.75 -17.53
C ASP A 60 -30.09 2.18 -16.49
N PRO A 61 -29.76 3.09 -15.57
CA PRO A 61 -28.41 3.58 -15.23
C PRO A 61 -27.69 2.63 -14.25
N PRO A 62 -26.38 2.41 -14.39
CA PRO A 62 -25.60 1.74 -13.36
C PRO A 62 -25.49 2.62 -12.11
N LYS A 63 -25.19 2.02 -10.96
CA LYS A 63 -24.95 2.77 -9.72
C LYS A 63 -23.80 3.76 -9.88
N ASP A 64 -23.88 4.89 -9.19
CA ASP A 64 -22.78 5.83 -9.05
C ASP A 64 -21.54 5.10 -8.49
N LEU A 65 -20.36 5.40 -9.05
CA LEU A 65 -19.09 4.79 -8.69
C LEU A 65 -18.20 5.78 -7.94
N TYR A 66 -17.78 5.41 -6.75
CA TYR A 66 -16.83 6.17 -5.93
C TYR A 66 -15.56 5.36 -5.70
N ILE A 67 -14.42 5.90 -6.13
CA ILE A 67 -13.11 5.30 -5.94
C ILE A 67 -12.33 6.13 -4.94
N ILE A 68 -12.10 5.58 -3.75
CA ILE A 68 -11.33 6.23 -2.69
C ILE A 68 -9.94 5.62 -2.67
N THR A 69 -8.95 6.41 -3.05
CA THR A 69 -7.57 5.97 -3.27
C THR A 69 -6.55 6.86 -2.56
N THR A 70 -5.27 6.76 -2.89
CA THR A 70 -4.23 7.68 -2.39
C THR A 70 -4.30 9.03 -3.10
N ALA A 71 -3.85 10.10 -2.45
CA ALA A 71 -3.78 11.42 -3.09
C ALA A 71 -2.94 11.39 -4.38
N LYS A 72 -1.83 10.64 -4.38
CA LYS A 72 -0.97 10.49 -5.56
C LYS A 72 -1.74 9.89 -6.73
N LYS A 73 -2.38 8.73 -6.57
CA LYS A 73 -3.13 8.08 -7.67
C LYS A 73 -4.28 8.94 -8.20
N ARG A 74 -4.96 9.70 -7.31
CA ARG A 74 -5.96 10.68 -7.74
C ARG A 74 -5.33 11.75 -8.63
N ASP A 75 -4.22 12.33 -8.19
CA ASP A 75 -3.58 13.49 -8.86
C ASP A 75 -2.86 13.09 -10.15
N THR A 76 -2.38 11.84 -10.25
CA THR A 76 -1.76 11.30 -11.47
C THR A 76 -2.75 10.69 -12.47
N LEU A 77 -4.06 10.75 -12.18
CA LEU A 77 -5.14 10.24 -13.02
C LEU A 77 -5.00 8.76 -13.42
N GLU A 78 -4.31 7.96 -12.61
CA GLU A 78 -4.10 6.53 -12.90
C GLU A 78 -5.42 5.78 -13.12
N TRP A 79 -6.47 6.11 -12.35
CA TRP A 79 -7.77 5.47 -12.46
C TRP A 79 -8.55 5.84 -13.73
N GLU A 80 -8.30 7.00 -14.35
CA GLU A 80 -8.97 7.35 -15.62
C GLU A 80 -8.59 6.37 -16.73
N GLY A 81 -7.32 5.94 -16.78
CA GLY A 81 -6.87 4.91 -17.72
C GLY A 81 -7.55 3.57 -17.50
N GLU A 82 -7.80 3.20 -16.23
CA GLU A 82 -8.47 1.95 -15.86
C GLU A 82 -10.01 2.00 -16.12
N LEU A 83 -10.64 3.17 -16.03
CA LEU A 83 -12.07 3.40 -16.30
C LEU A 83 -12.40 3.35 -17.79
N SER A 84 -11.51 3.86 -18.63
CA SER A 84 -11.73 4.03 -20.06
C SER A 84 -12.17 2.75 -20.81
N PRO A 85 -11.61 1.56 -20.56
CA PRO A 85 -12.07 0.32 -21.22
C PRO A 85 -13.52 -0.02 -20.92
N PHE A 86 -14.05 0.43 -19.77
CA PHE A 86 -15.44 0.23 -19.36
C PHE A 86 -16.38 1.35 -19.81
N LEU A 87 -15.90 2.28 -20.64
CA LEU A 87 -16.64 3.46 -21.11
C LEU A 87 -17.12 4.36 -19.97
N LEU A 88 -16.38 4.35 -18.86
CA LEU A 88 -16.56 5.19 -17.67
C LEU A 88 -15.55 6.33 -17.68
N SER A 89 -15.94 7.48 -17.14
CA SER A 89 -15.05 8.62 -16.91
C SER A 89 -15.57 9.50 -15.77
N THR A 90 -14.68 10.21 -15.09
CA THR A 90 -15.06 11.28 -14.16
C THR A 90 -15.59 12.52 -14.91
N ASN A 91 -15.31 12.65 -16.21
CA ASN A 91 -15.90 13.68 -17.07
C ASN A 91 -17.27 13.23 -17.56
N PRO A 92 -18.39 13.89 -17.16
CA PRO A 92 -19.75 13.53 -17.58
C PRO A 92 -19.96 13.54 -19.09
N ASP A 93 -19.23 14.40 -19.83
CA ASP A 93 -19.38 14.52 -21.30
C ASP A 93 -18.83 13.29 -22.04
N VAL A 94 -17.99 12.49 -21.41
CA VAL A 94 -17.33 11.32 -21.98
C VAL A 94 -17.85 10.00 -21.39
N ASN A 95 -18.46 10.07 -20.20
CA ASN A 95 -19.04 8.90 -19.53
C ASN A 95 -20.30 8.43 -20.27
N LEU A 96 -20.23 7.23 -20.85
CA LEU A 96 -21.34 6.68 -21.66
C LEU A 96 -22.65 6.53 -20.88
N TYR A 97 -22.56 6.16 -19.60
CA TYR A 97 -23.71 5.78 -18.78
C TYR A 97 -24.33 6.95 -18.02
N GLN A 98 -23.72 8.11 -18.05
CA GLN A 98 -24.17 9.32 -17.34
C GLN A 98 -24.32 9.16 -15.80
N ASN A 99 -23.92 8.01 -15.24
CA ASN A 99 -23.81 7.84 -13.79
C ASN A 99 -22.64 8.67 -13.27
N LYS A 100 -22.67 9.01 -12.00
CA LYS A 100 -21.59 9.77 -11.37
C LYS A 100 -20.38 8.86 -11.11
N VAL A 101 -19.21 9.26 -11.62
CA VAL A 101 -17.92 8.61 -11.29
C VAL A 101 -17.03 9.62 -10.56
N VAL A 102 -16.56 9.24 -9.38
CA VAL A 102 -15.72 10.11 -8.53
C VAL A 102 -14.46 9.38 -8.11
N ILE A 103 -13.32 10.00 -8.29
CA ILE A 103 -12.03 9.55 -7.75
C ILE A 103 -11.57 10.58 -6.72
N ASP A 104 -11.38 10.16 -5.47
CA ASP A 104 -10.89 11.08 -4.43
C ASP A 104 -9.95 10.35 -3.45
N SER A 105 -9.27 11.13 -2.63
CA SER A 105 -8.31 10.59 -1.66
C SER A 105 -8.98 10.23 -0.33
N TRP A 106 -8.35 9.30 0.39
CA TRP A 106 -8.74 8.93 1.75
C TRP A 106 -8.86 10.12 2.70
N ASN A 107 -8.10 11.17 2.50
CA ASN A 107 -8.19 12.40 3.30
C ASN A 107 -9.56 13.06 3.21
N ASN A 108 -10.26 12.84 2.11
CA ASN A 108 -11.56 13.42 1.81
C ASN A 108 -12.74 12.46 2.06
N ILE A 109 -12.51 11.23 2.52
CA ILE A 109 -13.56 10.20 2.68
C ILE A 109 -14.79 10.68 3.47
N SER A 110 -14.59 11.60 4.42
CA SER A 110 -15.69 12.14 5.24
C SER A 110 -16.75 12.89 4.44
N LYS A 111 -16.45 13.38 3.24
CA LYS A 111 -17.40 14.04 2.33
C LYS A 111 -18.50 13.07 1.85
N TYR A 112 -18.21 11.77 1.81
CA TYR A 112 -19.04 10.74 1.19
C TYR A 112 -19.86 9.94 2.20
N LYS A 113 -19.79 10.23 3.50
CA LYS A 113 -20.44 9.47 4.59
C LYS A 113 -21.98 9.40 4.50
N ASP A 114 -22.59 10.33 3.75
CA ASP A 114 -24.04 10.44 3.62
C ASP A 114 -24.55 9.95 2.25
N ILE A 115 -23.66 9.50 1.35
CA ILE A 115 -24.00 8.86 0.08
C ILE A 115 -24.71 7.53 0.36
N THR A 116 -25.71 7.22 -0.45
CA THR A 116 -26.51 6.00 -0.37
C THR A 116 -26.71 5.40 -1.76
N ASP A 117 -26.88 4.08 -1.82
CA ASP A 117 -27.17 3.33 -3.04
C ASP A 117 -26.13 3.52 -4.17
N ALA A 118 -24.87 3.64 -3.79
CA ALA A 118 -23.74 3.74 -4.70
C ALA A 118 -22.81 2.52 -4.56
N PHE A 119 -21.82 2.43 -5.42
CA PHE A 119 -20.75 1.44 -5.35
C PHE A 119 -19.43 2.11 -5.00
N PHE A 120 -18.73 1.58 -4.00
CA PHE A 120 -17.44 2.10 -3.54
C PHE A 120 -16.31 1.12 -3.77
N ILE A 121 -15.21 1.59 -4.37
CA ILE A 121 -13.92 0.90 -4.42
C ILE A 121 -12.96 1.63 -3.48
N PHE A 122 -12.51 0.95 -2.43
CA PHE A 122 -11.53 1.47 -1.47
C PHE A 122 -10.16 0.90 -1.80
N ASP A 123 -9.25 1.73 -2.31
CA ASP A 123 -7.96 1.32 -2.86
C ASP A 123 -6.78 1.71 -1.97
N GLU A 124 -5.80 0.81 -1.86
CA GLU A 124 -4.47 0.98 -1.25
C GLU A 124 -4.40 1.42 0.21
N GLN A 125 -5.48 1.32 0.98
CA GLN A 125 -5.42 1.69 2.38
C GLN A 125 -5.87 0.56 3.28
N ARG A 126 -5.12 0.37 4.37
CA ARG A 126 -5.59 -0.41 5.50
C ARG A 126 -6.59 0.42 6.29
N VAL A 127 -7.82 -0.04 6.33
CA VAL A 127 -8.84 0.56 7.19
C VAL A 127 -8.65 0.00 8.59
N VAL A 128 -7.69 0.55 9.33
CA VAL A 128 -7.29 0.06 10.65
C VAL A 128 -7.54 1.08 11.75
N GLY A 129 -7.62 0.60 13.00
CA GLY A 129 -7.78 1.48 14.15
C GLY A 129 -9.21 2.00 14.35
N SER A 130 -9.38 3.25 14.79
CA SER A 130 -10.67 3.87 15.13
C SER A 130 -10.77 5.36 14.75
N GLY A 131 -9.86 5.80 13.87
CA GLY A 131 -9.78 7.19 13.41
C GLY A 131 -10.96 7.64 12.55
N THR A 132 -10.91 8.88 12.08
CA THR A 132 -11.96 9.50 11.27
C THR A 132 -12.24 8.72 9.97
N TRP A 133 -11.21 8.18 9.34
CA TRP A 133 -11.36 7.38 8.12
C TRP A 133 -12.20 6.12 8.36
N VAL A 134 -11.90 5.39 9.45
CA VAL A 134 -12.66 4.20 9.83
C VAL A 134 -14.12 4.53 10.11
N LYS A 135 -14.38 5.63 10.84
CA LYS A 135 -15.76 6.07 11.15
C LYS A 135 -16.53 6.43 9.88
N SER A 136 -15.89 7.09 8.92
CA SER A 136 -16.48 7.42 7.64
C SER A 136 -16.72 6.17 6.78
N PHE A 137 -15.72 5.30 6.67
CA PHE A 137 -15.83 4.00 6.00
C PHE A 137 -17.04 3.19 6.51
N LEU A 138 -17.19 3.03 7.83
CA LEU A 138 -18.30 2.27 8.41
C LEU A 138 -19.67 2.88 8.09
N LYS A 139 -19.79 4.21 8.01
CA LYS A 139 -21.02 4.88 7.62
C LYS A 139 -21.37 4.65 6.15
N ILE A 140 -20.34 4.73 5.27
CA ILE A 140 -20.49 4.48 3.84
C ILE A 140 -20.86 3.02 3.59
N ALA A 141 -20.12 2.09 4.16
CA ALA A 141 -20.30 0.65 3.98
C ALA A 141 -21.70 0.15 4.40
N LYS A 142 -22.32 0.81 5.38
CA LYS A 142 -23.66 0.45 5.85
C LYS A 142 -24.76 0.72 4.83
N LYS A 143 -24.54 1.66 3.90
CA LYS A 143 -25.58 2.18 3.00
C LYS A 143 -25.32 1.90 1.52
N ASN A 144 -24.15 1.36 1.20
CA ASN A 144 -23.65 1.22 -0.16
C ASN A 144 -23.05 -0.17 -0.39
N GLU A 145 -22.93 -0.56 -1.65
CA GLU A 145 -22.07 -1.69 -2.03
C GLU A 145 -20.62 -1.25 -2.02
N TRP A 146 -19.71 -2.15 -1.64
CA TRP A 146 -18.31 -1.80 -1.57
C TRP A 146 -17.37 -3.00 -1.63
N ILE A 147 -16.16 -2.75 -2.11
CA ILE A 147 -15.01 -3.65 -2.05
C ILE A 147 -13.78 -2.89 -1.60
N LEU A 148 -12.79 -3.61 -1.05
CA LEU A 148 -11.52 -3.05 -0.62
C LEU A 148 -10.36 -3.74 -1.36
N LEU A 149 -9.41 -2.96 -1.86
CA LEU A 149 -8.21 -3.45 -2.55
C LEU A 149 -7.00 -3.29 -1.65
N SER A 150 -6.22 -4.34 -1.45
CA SER A 150 -5.00 -4.27 -0.65
C SER A 150 -3.99 -5.33 -1.08
N ALA A 151 -2.70 -4.97 -1.05
CA ALA A 151 -1.62 -5.96 -1.12
C ALA A 151 -1.35 -6.59 0.26
N THR A 152 -1.64 -5.84 1.34
CA THR A 152 -1.36 -6.22 2.73
C THR A 152 -2.55 -5.85 3.62
N PRO A 153 -3.63 -6.64 3.63
CA PRO A 153 -4.90 -6.26 4.25
C PRO A 153 -4.84 -6.14 5.78
N GLY A 154 -3.91 -6.81 6.45
CA GLY A 154 -3.70 -6.72 7.89
C GLY A 154 -2.66 -7.71 8.38
N ASP A 155 -1.90 -7.33 9.42
CA ASP A 155 -0.90 -8.16 10.07
C ASP A 155 -1.43 -8.80 11.35
N THR A 156 -2.40 -8.14 11.98
CA THR A 156 -3.04 -8.56 13.23
C THR A 156 -4.54 -8.72 13.07
N TRP A 157 -5.20 -9.43 13.97
CA TRP A 157 -6.66 -9.54 13.96
C TRP A 157 -7.37 -8.22 14.24
N GLU A 158 -6.72 -7.30 14.96
CA GLU A 158 -7.28 -5.96 15.19
C GLU A 158 -7.39 -5.14 13.90
N ASP A 159 -6.55 -5.42 12.92
CA ASP A 159 -6.57 -4.71 11.62
C ASP A 159 -7.85 -5.04 10.82
N TYR A 160 -8.42 -6.23 11.03
CA TYR A 160 -9.66 -6.65 10.36
C TYR A 160 -10.94 -6.15 11.04
N ILE A 161 -10.85 -5.57 12.25
CA ILE A 161 -12.06 -5.16 13.01
C ILE A 161 -12.98 -4.26 12.19
N PRO A 162 -12.51 -3.19 11.51
CA PRO A 162 -13.42 -2.33 10.76
C PRO A 162 -14.16 -3.07 9.65
N VAL A 163 -13.47 -3.96 8.94
CA VAL A 163 -14.06 -4.75 7.85
C VAL A 163 -15.03 -5.80 8.38
N PHE A 164 -14.72 -6.43 9.51
CA PHE A 164 -15.63 -7.36 10.17
C PHE A 164 -16.91 -6.67 10.68
N VAL A 165 -16.77 -5.45 11.21
CA VAL A 165 -17.94 -4.65 11.62
C VAL A 165 -18.74 -4.20 10.40
N ALA A 166 -18.09 -3.77 9.32
CA ALA A 166 -18.77 -3.38 8.08
C ALA A 166 -19.54 -4.52 7.43
N ASN A 167 -19.05 -5.77 7.57
CA ASN A 167 -19.73 -6.99 7.13
C ASN A 167 -20.81 -7.49 8.12
N GLY A 168 -21.00 -6.82 9.26
CA GLY A 168 -22.01 -7.19 10.25
C GLY A 168 -21.64 -8.40 11.12
N PHE A 169 -20.39 -8.87 11.11
CA PHE A 169 -19.96 -10.00 11.96
C PHE A 169 -19.91 -9.61 13.44
N TYR A 170 -19.69 -8.33 13.72
CA TYR A 170 -19.73 -7.72 15.04
C TYR A 170 -20.45 -6.38 14.97
N ARG A 171 -21.15 -6.01 16.03
CA ARG A 171 -21.86 -4.73 16.12
C ARG A 171 -20.88 -3.54 16.17
N ASN A 172 -19.75 -3.74 16.82
CA ASN A 172 -18.72 -2.71 17.00
C ASN A 172 -17.37 -3.31 17.42
N ARG A 173 -16.36 -2.44 17.52
CA ARG A 173 -15.00 -2.81 17.95
C ARG A 173 -14.94 -3.40 19.38
N THR A 174 -15.78 -2.91 20.29
CA THR A 174 -15.82 -3.38 21.68
C THR A 174 -16.22 -4.83 21.77
N GLU A 175 -17.32 -5.20 21.09
CA GLU A 175 -17.77 -6.59 21.04
C GLU A 175 -16.72 -7.55 20.48
N PHE A 176 -15.99 -7.13 19.43
CA PHE A 176 -14.88 -7.95 18.94
C PHE A 176 -13.80 -8.13 20.01
N LYS A 177 -13.40 -7.05 20.68
CA LYS A 177 -12.34 -7.08 21.69
C LYS A 177 -12.71 -7.96 22.88
N GLU A 178 -13.91 -7.83 23.39
CA GLU A 178 -14.44 -8.63 24.49
C GLU A 178 -14.47 -10.14 24.15
N ASN A 179 -14.79 -10.49 22.91
CA ASN A 179 -14.90 -11.87 22.46
C ASN A 179 -13.55 -12.51 22.11
N HIS A 180 -12.54 -11.71 21.74
CA HIS A 180 -11.37 -12.26 21.08
C HIS A 180 -10.02 -11.80 21.64
N ILE A 181 -9.94 -10.82 22.54
CA ILE A 181 -8.65 -10.30 22.99
C ILE A 181 -8.50 -10.42 24.49
N ILE A 182 -7.39 -11.05 24.89
CA ILE A 182 -6.88 -10.99 26.26
C ILE A 182 -5.76 -9.97 26.28
N TYR A 183 -5.83 -9.05 27.23
CA TYR A 183 -4.81 -8.03 27.45
C TYR A 183 -3.95 -8.35 28.65
N THR A 184 -2.66 -8.10 28.54
CA THR A 184 -1.73 -7.97 29.68
C THR A 184 -1.36 -6.50 29.87
N TRP A 185 -0.95 -6.13 31.08
CA TRP A 185 -0.59 -4.76 31.40
C TRP A 185 0.93 -4.60 31.50
N VAL A 186 1.50 -3.78 30.62
CA VAL A 186 2.94 -3.47 30.67
C VAL A 186 3.13 -2.31 31.64
N ASN A 187 3.97 -2.52 32.66
CA ASN A 187 4.25 -1.56 33.74
C ASN A 187 2.98 -1.02 34.43
N GLY A 188 1.90 -1.80 34.47
CA GLY A 188 0.63 -1.37 35.08
C GLY A 188 -0.10 -0.22 34.41
N LYS A 189 0.38 0.27 33.25
CA LYS A 189 -0.13 1.49 32.60
C LYS A 189 -0.70 1.26 31.20
N TYR A 190 -0.12 0.37 30.42
CA TYR A 190 -0.48 0.20 29.01
C TYR A 190 -0.98 -1.21 28.71
N PRO A 191 -2.23 -1.36 28.16
CA PRO A 191 -2.73 -2.65 27.76
C PRO A 191 -1.99 -3.09 26.47
N LYS A 192 -1.43 -4.29 26.49
CA LYS A 192 -0.85 -4.99 25.34
C LYS A 192 -1.65 -6.25 25.09
N VAL A 193 -1.91 -6.57 23.82
CA VAL A 193 -2.51 -7.85 23.45
C VAL A 193 -1.58 -8.97 23.90
N ASP A 194 -2.09 -9.83 24.78
CA ASP A 194 -1.41 -11.06 25.23
C ASP A 194 -1.66 -12.18 24.23
N ARG A 195 -2.93 -12.45 23.97
CA ARG A 195 -3.35 -13.48 23.02
C ARG A 195 -4.74 -13.23 22.47
N TYR A 196 -5.01 -13.90 21.35
CA TYR A 196 -6.35 -13.93 20.74
C TYR A 196 -7.08 -15.21 21.11
N LEU A 197 -8.40 -15.09 21.36
CA LEU A 197 -9.32 -16.20 21.62
C LEU A 197 -10.11 -16.55 20.36
N ASN A 198 -10.55 -17.80 20.25
CA ASN A 198 -11.40 -18.28 19.17
C ASN A 198 -10.81 -18.02 17.77
N VAL A 199 -9.50 -18.16 17.62
CA VAL A 199 -8.76 -17.87 16.38
C VAL A 199 -9.32 -18.63 15.18
N GLY A 200 -9.80 -19.87 15.36
CA GLY A 200 -10.44 -20.63 14.28
C GLY A 200 -11.70 -19.95 13.71
N ARG A 201 -12.46 -19.20 14.52
CA ARG A 201 -13.58 -18.37 14.04
C ARG A 201 -13.03 -17.19 13.24
N LEU A 202 -12.02 -16.51 13.72
CA LEU A 202 -11.41 -15.36 13.04
C LEU A 202 -10.84 -15.75 11.68
N ILE A 203 -10.20 -16.92 11.56
CA ILE A 203 -9.71 -17.47 10.29
C ILE A 203 -10.88 -17.64 9.31
N ARG A 204 -11.94 -18.33 9.69
CA ARG A 204 -13.13 -18.54 8.82
C ARG A 204 -13.77 -17.21 8.38
N LEU A 205 -13.88 -16.24 9.29
CA LEU A 205 -14.43 -14.92 8.94
C LEU A 205 -13.54 -14.20 7.92
N ARG A 206 -12.21 -14.21 8.13
CA ARG A 206 -11.26 -13.64 7.18
C ARG A 206 -11.34 -14.32 5.82
N GLU A 207 -11.32 -15.65 5.78
CA GLU A 207 -11.45 -16.43 4.54
C GLU A 207 -12.76 -16.14 3.81
N SER A 208 -13.84 -15.87 4.55
CA SER A 208 -15.12 -15.54 3.94
C SER A 208 -15.16 -14.20 3.22
N ILE A 209 -14.24 -13.27 3.51
CA ILE A 209 -14.19 -11.93 2.90
C ILE A 209 -12.94 -11.69 2.08
N LEU A 210 -11.92 -12.53 2.18
CA LEU A 210 -10.65 -12.36 1.49
C LEU A 210 -10.68 -13.11 0.15
N VAL A 211 -10.48 -12.39 -0.93
CA VAL A 211 -10.35 -12.93 -2.28
C VAL A 211 -8.91 -12.73 -2.74
N ASP A 212 -8.17 -13.82 -2.83
CA ASP A 212 -6.79 -13.80 -3.28
C ASP A 212 -6.70 -13.88 -4.80
N MET A 213 -5.89 -13.00 -5.38
CA MET A 213 -5.46 -13.13 -6.77
C MET A 213 -4.21 -14.00 -6.81
N ASP A 214 -4.28 -15.17 -7.42
CA ASP A 214 -3.14 -16.10 -7.56
C ASP A 214 -2.14 -15.59 -8.61
N PHE A 215 -1.63 -14.37 -8.37
CA PHE A 215 -0.65 -13.74 -9.23
C PHE A 215 0.75 -14.18 -8.87
N LYS A 216 1.36 -15.01 -9.73
CA LYS A 216 2.77 -15.40 -9.63
C LYS A 216 3.61 -14.51 -10.53
N ARG A 217 4.54 -13.77 -9.94
CA ARG A 217 5.53 -13.04 -10.73
C ARG A 217 6.38 -14.03 -11.49
N LYS A 218 6.61 -13.77 -12.79
CA LYS A 218 7.53 -14.57 -13.62
C LYS A 218 9.01 -14.28 -13.32
N THR A 219 9.28 -13.24 -12.52
CA THR A 219 10.65 -12.84 -12.12
C THR A 219 11.10 -13.64 -10.91
N ILE A 220 12.32 -14.16 -10.97
CA ILE A 220 12.99 -14.80 -9.83
C ILE A 220 13.73 -13.71 -9.07
N SER A 221 13.51 -13.66 -7.74
CA SER A 221 14.28 -12.77 -6.87
C SER A 221 15.60 -13.45 -6.51
N HIS A 222 16.72 -12.77 -6.78
CA HIS A 222 18.03 -13.13 -6.26
C HIS A 222 18.32 -12.23 -5.06
N HIS A 223 18.75 -12.83 -3.97
CA HIS A 223 19.19 -12.12 -2.77
C HIS A 223 20.67 -12.34 -2.57
N GLU A 224 21.39 -11.27 -2.43
CA GLU A 224 22.82 -11.29 -2.18
C GLU A 224 23.15 -10.34 -1.02
N ASP A 225 23.97 -10.81 -0.08
CA ASP A 225 24.47 -10.02 1.03
C ASP A 225 25.87 -9.51 0.70
N ILE A 226 26.02 -8.20 0.58
CA ILE A 226 27.31 -7.56 0.30
C ILE A 226 27.90 -7.06 1.62
N TYR A 227 29.01 -7.65 2.00
CA TYR A 227 29.72 -7.30 3.23
C TYR A 227 30.81 -6.27 2.95
N VAL A 228 30.69 -5.13 3.61
CA VAL A 228 31.68 -4.04 3.51
C VAL A 228 32.36 -3.79 4.85
N LYS A 229 33.57 -3.29 4.81
CA LYS A 229 34.30 -2.87 6.01
C LYS A 229 33.79 -1.51 6.49
N TYR A 230 34.09 -1.17 7.72
CA TYR A 230 33.81 0.15 8.28
C TYR A 230 34.84 0.48 9.36
N ASP A 231 34.92 1.74 9.76
CA ASP A 231 35.82 2.21 10.82
C ASP A 231 35.46 1.63 12.18
N THR A 232 36.05 0.48 12.50
CA THR A 232 35.77 -0.24 13.77
C THR A 232 36.33 0.49 14.98
N GLU A 233 37.40 1.32 14.82
CA GLU A 233 37.99 2.07 15.93
C GLU A 233 37.08 3.26 16.29
N ALA A 234 36.57 4.00 15.31
CA ALA A 234 35.57 5.05 15.55
C ALA A 234 34.30 4.48 16.18
N TYR A 235 33.84 3.31 15.70
CA TYR A 235 32.66 2.62 16.27
C TYR A 235 32.86 2.27 17.76
N LYS A 236 34.00 1.66 18.13
CA LYS A 236 34.35 1.32 19.52
C LYS A 236 34.56 2.58 20.37
N TYR A 237 35.17 3.61 19.82
CA TYR A 237 35.39 4.89 20.49
C TYR A 237 34.07 5.51 20.95
N VAL A 238 33.09 5.65 20.03
CA VAL A 238 31.76 6.17 20.31
C VAL A 238 31.04 5.31 21.36
N GLY A 239 31.14 3.98 21.27
CA GLY A 239 30.54 3.06 22.24
C GLY A 239 31.06 3.27 23.65
N ARG A 240 32.37 3.52 23.79
CA ARG A 240 33.08 3.66 25.08
C ARG A 240 32.89 5.05 25.69
N LEU A 241 33.10 6.10 24.90
CA LEU A 241 33.13 7.47 25.38
C LEU A 241 31.79 8.18 25.33
N ARG A 242 30.80 7.62 24.62
CA ARG A 242 29.48 8.23 24.42
C ARG A 242 29.55 9.66 23.87
N TRP A 243 30.46 9.89 22.93
CA TRP A 243 30.70 11.15 22.28
C TRP A 243 30.34 11.09 20.79
N ASP A 244 29.54 12.06 20.30
CA ASP A 244 29.19 12.17 18.88
C ASP A 244 30.29 12.95 18.13
N PRO A 245 31.08 12.29 17.28
CA PRO A 245 32.17 12.97 16.56
C PRO A 245 31.65 13.89 15.43
N PHE A 246 30.40 13.73 14.99
CA PHE A 246 29.84 14.54 13.92
C PHE A 246 29.25 15.86 14.42
N LYS A 247 28.76 15.89 15.63
CA LYS A 247 28.20 17.07 16.27
C LYS A 247 29.09 17.67 17.35
N ASN A 248 30.13 16.95 17.74
CA ASN A 248 31.05 17.32 18.82
C ASN A 248 30.33 17.53 20.16
N GLU A 249 29.43 16.60 20.54
CA GLU A 249 28.61 16.67 21.76
C GLU A 249 28.48 15.28 22.44
N PRO A 250 28.17 15.22 23.75
CA PRO A 250 27.94 13.95 24.43
C PRO A 250 26.63 13.29 23.99
N ILE A 251 26.64 11.97 23.86
CA ILE A 251 25.46 11.15 23.54
C ILE A 251 24.72 10.80 24.83
N THR A 252 23.54 11.38 25.02
CA THR A 252 22.76 11.29 26.26
C THR A 252 21.80 10.10 26.36
N ASN A 253 21.49 9.46 25.21
CA ASN A 253 20.50 8.38 25.16
C ASN A 253 20.88 7.26 24.19
N ALA A 254 20.20 6.13 24.29
CA ALA A 254 20.45 4.95 23.47
C ALA A 254 20.13 5.20 21.98
N SER A 255 19.09 5.94 21.66
CA SER A 255 18.70 6.24 20.27
C SER A 255 19.76 7.09 19.58
N GLY A 256 20.31 8.08 20.25
CA GLY A 256 21.44 8.88 19.75
C GLY A 256 22.68 8.03 19.49
N LEU A 257 22.98 7.09 20.40
CA LEU A 257 24.09 6.15 20.19
C LEU A 257 23.91 5.29 18.95
N CYS A 258 22.72 4.70 18.79
CA CYS A 258 22.40 3.89 17.62
C CYS A 258 22.48 4.70 16.32
N TYR A 259 22.03 5.96 16.37
CA TYR A 259 22.13 6.87 15.21
C TYR A 259 23.59 7.14 14.82
N VAL A 260 24.46 7.48 15.79
CA VAL A 260 25.88 7.76 15.54
C VAL A 260 26.60 6.52 15.03
N TRP A 261 26.35 5.36 15.62
CA TRP A 261 26.91 4.10 15.13
C TRP A 261 26.51 3.80 13.68
N ARG A 262 25.22 3.96 13.36
CA ARG A 262 24.75 3.81 11.97
C ARG A 262 25.41 4.80 11.04
N ARG A 263 25.61 6.05 11.48
CA ARG A 263 26.26 7.05 10.65
C ARG A 263 27.71 6.69 10.36
N ILE A 264 28.47 6.18 11.34
CA ILE A 264 29.84 5.70 11.12
C ILE A 264 29.86 4.59 10.06
N VAL A 265 29.00 3.58 10.22
CA VAL A 265 28.93 2.44 9.29
C VAL A 265 28.46 2.84 7.89
N ASN A 266 27.37 3.60 7.83
CA ASN A 266 26.71 3.91 6.55
C ASN A 266 27.41 5.01 5.75
N SER A 267 28.26 5.85 6.40
CA SER A 267 29.03 6.88 5.73
C SER A 267 30.45 6.42 5.35
N ASP A 268 30.81 5.18 5.66
CA ASP A 268 32.15 4.65 5.36
C ASP A 268 32.38 4.59 3.84
N ILE A 269 33.60 4.90 3.44
CA ILE A 269 34.01 4.94 2.02
C ILE A 269 33.91 3.57 1.35
N SER A 270 34.12 2.48 2.10
CA SER A 270 34.03 1.13 1.57
C SER A 270 32.59 0.78 1.09
N ARG A 271 31.58 1.33 1.77
CA ARG A 271 30.17 1.19 1.35
C ARG A 271 29.88 2.00 0.08
N GLN A 272 30.49 3.17 -0.06
CA GLN A 272 30.36 3.99 -1.24
C GLN A 272 31.02 3.32 -2.46
N ILE A 273 32.21 2.75 -2.29
CA ILE A 273 32.90 1.98 -3.34
C ILE A 273 32.07 0.79 -3.78
N ALA A 274 31.57 -0.03 -2.84
CA ALA A 274 30.71 -1.17 -3.17
C ALA A 274 29.45 -0.77 -3.93
N LEU A 275 28.87 0.39 -3.62
CA LEU A 275 27.71 0.91 -4.33
C LEU A 275 28.04 1.36 -5.76
N LEU A 276 29.23 1.93 -5.99
CA LEU A 276 29.70 2.28 -7.33
C LEU A 276 29.96 1.04 -8.19
N GLU A 277 30.61 0.01 -7.61
CA GLU A 277 30.83 -1.28 -8.28
C GLU A 277 29.50 -1.92 -8.69
N LEU A 278 28.51 -1.93 -7.76
CA LEU A 278 27.16 -2.41 -8.08
C LEU A 278 26.49 -1.63 -9.21
N PHE A 279 26.72 -0.31 -9.25
CA PHE A 279 26.14 0.53 -10.29
C PHE A 279 26.78 0.31 -11.67
N GLU A 280 28.07 -0.05 -11.72
CA GLU A 280 28.73 -0.44 -12.96
C GLU A 280 28.14 -1.75 -13.53
N ASP A 281 27.90 -2.74 -12.66
CA ASP A 281 27.34 -4.03 -13.04
C ASP A 281 25.83 -3.97 -13.31
N HIS A 282 25.11 -3.10 -12.59
CA HIS A 282 23.67 -2.95 -12.63
C HIS A 282 23.24 -1.50 -12.83
N PRO A 283 23.30 -0.96 -14.07
CA PRO A 283 23.01 0.44 -14.36
C PRO A 283 21.55 0.85 -14.06
N LYS A 284 20.65 -0.12 -13.92
CA LYS A 284 19.30 0.08 -13.41
C LYS A 284 19.20 -0.37 -11.96
N MET A 285 19.24 0.58 -11.02
CA MET A 285 19.26 0.29 -9.59
C MET A 285 18.30 1.20 -8.82
N ILE A 286 17.66 0.65 -7.79
CA ILE A 286 16.90 1.41 -6.79
C ILE A 286 17.64 1.34 -5.48
N VAL A 287 18.06 2.48 -4.96
CA VAL A 287 18.76 2.57 -3.68
C VAL A 287 17.83 3.11 -2.62
N PHE A 288 17.66 2.36 -1.54
CA PHE A 288 16.91 2.80 -0.37
C PHE A 288 17.86 3.39 0.66
N TYR A 289 17.50 4.53 1.23
CA TYR A 289 18.23 5.18 2.31
C TYR A 289 17.29 5.53 3.47
N ASN A 290 17.82 5.70 4.69
CA ASN A 290 17.01 5.94 5.89
C ASN A 290 17.24 7.33 6.50
N PHE A 291 18.36 7.98 6.20
CA PHE A 291 18.77 9.22 6.85
C PHE A 291 19.24 10.25 5.83
N ASP A 292 19.05 11.54 6.15
CA ASP A 292 19.43 12.65 5.27
C ASP A 292 20.93 12.63 4.90
N TYR A 293 21.81 12.23 5.83
CA TYR A 293 23.24 12.10 5.52
C TYR A 293 23.55 11.01 4.47
N GLU A 294 22.77 9.94 4.40
CA GLU A 294 22.87 8.92 3.35
C GLU A 294 22.44 9.50 2.00
N LEU A 295 21.35 10.27 2.00
CA LEU A 295 20.91 10.99 0.81
C LEU A 295 21.96 11.98 0.31
N ASP A 296 22.62 12.73 1.21
CA ASP A 296 23.67 13.68 0.84
C ASP A 296 24.87 12.97 0.21
N ILE A 297 25.24 11.81 0.74
CA ILE A 297 26.28 10.96 0.15
C ILE A 297 25.86 10.52 -1.26
N LEU A 298 24.65 9.97 -1.41
CA LEU A 298 24.13 9.52 -2.71
C LEU A 298 24.06 10.67 -3.73
N LYS A 299 23.63 11.85 -3.33
CA LYS A 299 23.64 13.05 -4.19
C LYS A 299 25.07 13.45 -4.59
N THR A 300 26.03 13.32 -3.69
CA THR A 300 27.44 13.62 -3.99
C THR A 300 28.01 12.63 -4.99
N MET A 301 27.66 11.36 -4.86
CA MET A 301 28.14 10.29 -5.75
C MET A 301 27.48 10.37 -7.14
N PHE A 302 26.16 10.57 -7.21
CA PHE A 302 25.37 10.41 -8.43
C PHE A 302 24.67 11.68 -8.91
N GLY A 303 24.62 12.75 -8.13
CA GLY A 303 23.83 13.95 -8.41
C GLY A 303 24.22 14.76 -9.67
N ARG A 304 25.33 14.39 -10.33
CA ARG A 304 25.79 14.93 -11.61
C ARG A 304 25.68 13.91 -12.76
N THR A 305 25.14 12.74 -12.49
CA THR A 305 25.00 11.66 -13.47
C THR A 305 23.68 11.82 -14.20
N GLU A 306 23.67 11.92 -15.53
CA GLU A 306 22.45 11.92 -16.35
C GLU A 306 21.62 10.65 -16.06
N GLY A 307 20.29 10.84 -15.91
CA GLY A 307 19.37 9.74 -15.65
C GLY A 307 19.24 9.34 -14.18
N VAL A 308 19.87 10.07 -13.24
CA VAL A 308 19.64 9.87 -11.81
C VAL A 308 18.55 10.82 -11.32
N GLU A 309 17.44 10.28 -10.88
CA GLU A 309 16.36 11.03 -10.25
C GLU A 309 16.28 10.74 -8.76
N VAL A 310 16.24 11.79 -7.96
CA VAL A 310 16.04 11.68 -6.51
C VAL A 310 14.56 11.94 -6.23
N HIS A 311 13.82 10.90 -5.96
CA HIS A 311 12.44 11.03 -5.51
C HIS A 311 12.39 11.14 -3.99
N TYR A 312 11.88 12.27 -3.49
CA TYR A 312 11.52 12.41 -2.08
C TYR A 312 10.27 11.56 -1.83
N PRO A 313 10.30 10.58 -0.93
CA PRO A 313 9.11 9.79 -0.66
C PRO A 313 8.08 10.66 0.04
N TYR A 314 6.87 10.55 -0.38
CA TYR A 314 5.76 10.93 0.47
C TYR A 314 5.76 10.01 1.70
N THR A 315 5.67 10.61 2.87
CA THR A 315 5.67 9.94 4.16
C THR A 315 4.54 8.93 4.22
N ILE A 316 4.84 7.65 4.00
CA ILE A 316 3.92 6.58 4.37
C ILE A 316 4.07 6.42 5.88
N PHE A 317 3.16 6.98 6.63
CA PHE A 317 3.03 6.69 8.05
C PHE A 317 2.61 5.23 8.22
N ALA A 318 3.57 4.35 8.43
CA ALA A 318 3.31 3.05 9.01
C ALA A 318 3.43 3.20 10.53
N PRO A 319 2.36 3.01 11.31
CA PRO A 319 2.36 3.32 12.74
C PRO A 319 3.22 2.41 13.61
N HIS A 320 3.94 1.43 13.11
CA HIS A 320 4.70 0.48 13.95
C HIS A 320 6.01 -0.06 13.38
N SER A 321 6.64 0.59 12.42
CA SER A 321 8.02 0.24 12.08
C SER A 321 8.87 1.49 11.92
N TYR A 322 9.92 1.59 12.72
CA TYR A 322 10.92 2.66 12.73
C TYR A 322 11.87 2.61 11.50
N ALA A 323 11.33 2.46 10.31
CA ALA A 323 12.09 2.56 9.08
C ALA A 323 11.33 3.43 8.07
N LEU A 324 11.64 4.72 8.07
CA LEU A 324 11.37 5.57 6.90
C LEU A 324 12.32 5.11 5.78
N PHE A 325 11.76 4.45 4.77
CA PHE A 325 12.52 4.11 3.56
C PHE A 325 12.37 5.25 2.56
N TYR A 326 13.48 5.89 2.23
CA TYR A 326 13.57 6.84 1.15
C TYR A 326 14.16 6.12 -0.07
N MET A 327 13.70 6.45 -1.26
CA MET A 327 14.04 5.74 -2.49
C MET A 327 14.65 6.69 -3.51
N MET A 328 15.82 6.34 -4.02
CA MET A 328 16.46 6.99 -5.16
C MET A 328 16.36 6.05 -6.36
N TYR A 329 15.83 6.54 -7.48
CA TYR A 329 15.84 5.83 -8.76
C TYR A 329 17.03 6.26 -9.57
N ILE A 330 17.76 5.28 -10.09
CA ILE A 330 18.82 5.50 -11.08
C ILE A 330 18.28 4.91 -12.38
N PHE A 331 17.97 5.78 -13.35
CA PHE A 331 17.46 5.35 -14.66
C PHE A 331 18.59 5.06 -15.66
N ASP A 332 18.29 4.17 -16.59
CA ASP A 332 19.17 3.67 -17.63
C ASP A 332 19.68 4.77 -18.57
N ARG A 333 20.97 4.72 -18.90
CA ARG A 333 21.64 5.56 -19.92
C ARG A 333 21.17 5.31 -21.36
N GLN A 334 20.22 4.38 -21.61
CA GLN A 334 19.84 3.93 -22.95
C GLN A 334 18.43 4.29 -23.39
N MET A 335 17.86 5.41 -22.96
CA MET A 335 16.67 5.95 -23.60
C MET A 335 16.97 7.30 -24.25
N GLY A 336 17.88 7.27 -25.20
CA GLY A 336 18.09 8.28 -26.20
C GLY A 336 18.04 7.61 -27.57
N VAL A 337 16.84 7.47 -28.13
CA VAL A 337 16.48 7.68 -29.54
C VAL A 337 14.96 7.71 -29.61
#